data_e2c217009f5cf4c506ee1f86ee9a092a
#
_entry.id   e2c217009f5cf4c506ee1f86ee9a092a
#
_cell.length_a   1.000
_cell.length_b   1.000
_cell.length_c   1.000
_cell.angle_alpha   90.00
_cell.angle_beta   90.00
_cell.angle_gamma   90.00
#
_symmetry.space_group_name_H-M   'P 1'
#
loop_
_entity.id
_entity.type
_entity.pdbx_description
1 polymer ?
#
loop_
_entity_poly.entity_id
_entity_poly.type
_entity_poly.pdbx_seq_one_letter_code
_entity_poly.pdbx_strand_id
1 'polypeptide(L)'
;IRDRLIPDRTIYIAGSSYNSAGDMTACYWVDGVRNELPGGAWATDITVSNGDVYISGTSESYNACYWVNQQRYDLPGLGGEAEAIAVNGDDVYVAGWYNNGSCYWKNGQKVDLTVNGDSQAFAIGVRNNGSVYIGGYYMNNHHYVIPCFWKDGNNRTNLPVPSGGDGEVYDIAFMDGNMRYYGGYVLKTSSFAGYTPTPAYWRHTTRTNLPLGASTMDVYGAVGNAI
;
A
#
# COMPACT_ATOMS: atom_id res chain seq x y z
N ILE A 1 -31.55 -16.25 22.13
CA ILE A 1 -30.47 -15.85 21.21
C ILE A 1 -29.44 -15.18 22.06
N ARG A 2 -28.32 -15.86 22.33
CA ARG A 2 -27.21 -15.27 23.10
C ARG A 2 -26.46 -14.38 22.10
N ASP A 3 -26.50 -13.06 22.31
CA ASP A 3 -25.52 -12.14 21.73
C ASP A 3 -24.13 -12.66 22.12
N ARG A 4 -23.43 -13.18 21.13
CA ARG A 4 -21.98 -13.33 21.26
C ARG A 4 -21.45 -11.90 21.35
N LEU A 5 -21.06 -11.50 22.55
CA LEU A 5 -20.25 -10.31 22.75
C LEU A 5 -19.00 -10.49 21.89
N ILE A 6 -19.00 -9.86 20.72
CA ILE A 6 -17.78 -9.60 19.97
C ILE A 6 -16.98 -8.69 20.90
N PRO A 7 -15.77 -9.08 21.36
CA PRO A 7 -14.99 -8.18 22.20
C PRO A 7 -14.86 -6.84 21.48
N ASP A 8 -15.04 -5.74 22.21
CA ASP A 8 -14.90 -4.38 21.68
C ASP A 8 -13.56 -4.29 20.95
N ARG A 9 -13.63 -4.31 19.62
CA ARG A 9 -12.45 -4.14 18.77
C ARG A 9 -12.39 -2.68 18.39
N THR A 10 -11.32 -2.02 18.78
CA THR A 10 -11.06 -0.64 18.36
C THR A 10 -10.81 -0.62 16.85
N ILE A 11 -11.53 0.23 16.14
CA ILE A 11 -11.43 0.42 14.69
C ILE A 11 -10.58 1.65 14.42
N TYR A 12 -9.54 1.47 13.62
CA TYR A 12 -8.65 2.52 13.17
C TYR A 12 -8.78 2.70 11.66
N ILE A 13 -8.94 3.95 11.20
CA ILE A 13 -9.05 4.28 9.77
C ILE A 13 -8.16 5.49 9.51
N ALA A 14 -7.25 5.40 8.54
CA ALA A 14 -6.50 6.56 8.02
C ALA A 14 -7.22 7.17 6.82
N GLY A 15 -7.03 8.46 6.58
CA GLY A 15 -7.59 9.14 5.42
C GLY A 15 -7.34 10.64 5.47
N SER A 16 -8.06 11.35 4.61
CA SER A 16 -7.94 12.80 4.47
C SER A 16 -9.31 13.44 4.32
N SER A 17 -9.42 14.67 4.72
CA SER A 17 -10.66 15.44 4.56
C SER A 17 -10.34 16.92 4.32
N TYR A 18 -11.27 17.65 3.73
CA TYR A 18 -11.14 19.10 3.61
C TYR A 18 -11.45 19.78 4.95
N ASN A 19 -10.63 20.78 5.30
CA ASN A 19 -10.91 21.68 6.41
C ASN A 19 -11.92 22.76 5.99
N SER A 20 -12.29 23.65 6.92
CA SER A 20 -13.23 24.75 6.64
C SER A 20 -12.69 25.80 5.67
N ALA A 21 -11.39 25.84 5.45
CA ALA A 21 -10.74 26.73 4.47
C ALA A 21 -10.68 26.10 3.06
N GLY A 22 -11.04 24.82 2.93
CA GLY A 22 -10.97 24.07 1.67
C GLY A 22 -9.63 23.39 1.43
N ASP A 23 -8.73 23.33 2.41
CA ASP A 23 -7.46 22.65 2.29
C ASP A 23 -7.61 21.18 2.68
N MET A 24 -6.92 20.30 1.96
CA MET A 24 -6.83 18.89 2.29
C MET A 24 -5.97 18.70 3.54
N THR A 25 -6.49 17.95 4.53
CA THR A 25 -5.78 17.65 5.78
C THR A 25 -5.81 16.16 6.05
N ALA A 26 -4.66 15.60 6.38
CA ALA A 26 -4.54 14.21 6.81
C ALA A 26 -5.15 14.02 8.21
N CYS A 27 -5.83 12.92 8.40
CA CYS A 27 -6.44 12.56 9.68
C CYS A 27 -6.60 11.05 9.81
N TYR A 28 -6.95 10.61 11.01
CA TYR A 28 -7.37 9.24 11.25
C TYR A 28 -8.53 9.20 12.24
N TRP A 29 -9.26 8.12 12.26
CA TRP A 29 -10.37 7.90 13.17
C TRP A 29 -10.10 6.70 14.06
N VAL A 30 -10.46 6.84 15.33
CA VAL A 30 -10.50 5.74 16.31
C VAL A 30 -11.94 5.61 16.79
N ASP A 31 -12.59 4.51 16.48
CA ASP A 31 -14.01 4.26 16.81
C ASP A 31 -14.93 5.43 16.38
N GLY A 32 -14.65 6.00 15.20
CA GLY A 32 -15.41 7.13 14.64
C GLY A 32 -15.00 8.50 15.16
N VAL A 33 -14.08 8.60 16.13
CA VAL A 33 -13.56 9.88 16.63
C VAL A 33 -12.37 10.32 15.77
N ARG A 34 -12.49 11.50 15.13
CA ARG A 34 -11.49 12.06 14.24
C ARG A 34 -10.30 12.65 15.03
N ASN A 35 -9.10 12.32 14.59
CA ASN A 35 -7.83 12.85 15.08
C ASN A 35 -7.07 13.48 13.92
N GLU A 36 -6.54 14.66 14.07
CA GLU A 36 -5.76 15.35 13.04
C GLU A 36 -4.30 14.86 13.04
N LEU A 37 -3.69 14.86 11.85
CA LEU A 37 -2.28 14.58 11.65
C LEU A 37 -1.55 15.88 11.28
N PRO A 38 -0.79 16.47 12.22
CA PRO A 38 -0.21 17.80 12.04
C PRO A 38 0.68 17.89 10.79
N GLY A 39 0.46 18.91 9.95
CA GLY A 39 1.24 19.20 8.75
C GLY A 39 1.11 18.15 7.65
N GLY A 40 0.05 17.34 7.68
CA GLY A 40 -0.25 16.30 6.67
C GLY A 40 -1.34 16.73 5.71
N ALA A 41 -1.15 16.43 4.42
CA ALA A 41 -2.17 16.57 3.38
C ALA A 41 -2.93 15.24 3.20
N TRP A 42 -2.22 14.13 3.09
CA TRP A 42 -2.82 12.80 2.89
C TRP A 42 -2.29 11.79 3.91
N ALA A 43 -3.19 10.93 4.40
CA ALA A 43 -2.87 9.71 5.14
C ALA A 43 -3.28 8.51 4.27
N THR A 44 -2.36 7.59 4.03
CA THR A 44 -2.49 6.51 3.03
C THR A 44 -2.72 5.15 3.65
N ASP A 45 -2.03 4.85 4.76
CA ASP A 45 -2.13 3.56 5.44
C ASP A 45 -1.96 3.71 6.96
N ILE A 46 -2.48 2.74 7.72
CA ILE A 46 -2.47 2.75 9.18
C ILE A 46 -2.20 1.35 9.74
N THR A 47 -1.32 1.28 10.71
CA THR A 47 -1.11 0.08 11.51
C THR A 47 -0.99 0.41 13.00
N VAL A 48 -1.31 -0.54 13.85
CA VAL A 48 -1.18 -0.40 15.31
C VAL A 48 -0.25 -1.47 15.83
N SER A 49 0.73 -1.07 16.61
CA SER A 49 1.69 -1.98 17.23
C SER A 49 1.99 -1.55 18.65
N ASN A 50 1.89 -2.47 19.60
CA ASN A 50 2.14 -2.23 21.03
C ASN A 50 1.35 -1.06 21.63
N GLY A 51 0.18 -0.72 21.07
CA GLY A 51 -0.67 0.39 21.51
C GLY A 51 -0.35 1.73 20.83
N ASP A 52 0.72 1.83 20.04
CA ASP A 52 1.05 2.99 19.23
C ASP A 52 0.42 2.90 17.85
N VAL A 53 -0.05 4.04 17.35
CA VAL A 53 -0.69 4.19 16.03
C VAL A 53 0.34 4.76 15.06
N TYR A 54 0.59 4.03 13.97
CA TYR A 54 1.52 4.40 12.92
C TYR A 54 0.74 4.66 11.63
N ILE A 55 1.02 5.77 10.95
CA ILE A 55 0.29 6.19 9.76
C ILE A 55 1.28 6.70 8.72
N SER A 56 1.24 6.18 7.50
CA SER A 56 1.99 6.72 6.36
C SER A 56 1.21 7.82 5.65
N GLY A 57 1.91 8.65 4.89
CA GLY A 57 1.26 9.64 4.06
C GLY A 57 2.20 10.72 3.51
N THR A 58 1.58 11.83 3.12
CA THR A 58 2.25 12.95 2.47
C THR A 58 1.99 14.25 3.25
N SER A 59 3.03 15.02 3.45
CA SER A 59 2.95 16.33 4.10
C SER A 59 2.29 17.39 3.21
N GLU A 60 1.89 18.52 3.80
CA GLU A 60 1.40 19.72 3.06
C GLU A 60 2.40 20.23 2.02
N SER A 61 3.69 19.94 2.19
CA SER A 61 4.75 20.27 1.23
C SER A 61 5.00 19.17 0.18
N TYR A 62 4.11 18.20 0.05
CA TYR A 62 4.19 17.09 -0.92
C TYR A 62 5.45 16.24 -0.76
N ASN A 63 5.84 15.97 0.48
CA ASN A 63 6.94 15.06 0.80
C ASN A 63 6.43 13.85 1.60
N ALA A 64 7.02 12.71 1.37
CA ALA A 64 6.74 11.50 2.11
C ALA A 64 7.01 11.70 3.62
N CYS A 65 6.09 11.26 4.44
CA CYS A 65 6.22 11.27 5.90
C CYS A 65 5.41 10.14 6.53
N TYR A 66 5.61 9.95 7.82
CA TYR A 66 4.72 9.12 8.63
C TYR A 66 4.50 9.76 9.99
N TRP A 67 3.50 9.31 10.70
CA TRP A 67 3.20 9.76 12.07
C TRP A 67 3.20 8.57 13.02
N VAL A 68 3.67 8.83 14.24
CA VAL A 68 3.49 7.94 15.40
C VAL A 68 2.74 8.72 16.46
N ASN A 69 1.54 8.28 16.81
CA ASN A 69 0.68 8.98 17.78
C ASN A 69 0.58 10.49 17.50
N GLN A 70 0.35 10.90 16.25
CA GLN A 70 0.28 12.30 15.77
C GLN A 70 1.63 13.03 15.69
N GLN A 71 2.72 12.50 16.17
CA GLN A 71 4.04 13.08 15.94
C GLN A 71 4.52 12.74 14.54
N ARG A 72 4.79 13.75 13.70
CA ARG A 72 5.26 13.59 12.33
C ARG A 72 6.77 13.33 12.27
N TYR A 73 7.15 12.44 11.36
CA TYR A 73 8.51 12.10 10.98
C TYR A 73 8.64 12.25 9.47
N ASP A 74 9.44 13.22 9.01
CA ASP A 74 9.69 13.45 7.60
C ASP A 74 10.66 12.38 7.07
N LEU A 75 10.37 11.85 5.89
CA LEU A 75 11.21 10.86 5.22
C LEU A 75 12.15 11.54 4.22
N PRO A 76 13.41 11.10 4.10
CA PRO A 76 14.35 11.71 3.18
C PRO A 76 13.94 11.48 1.71
N GLY A 77 14.02 12.53 0.92
CA GLY A 77 13.59 12.62 -0.46
C GLY A 77 12.63 13.78 -0.65
N LEU A 78 12.74 14.53 -1.76
CA LEU A 78 11.81 15.61 -2.09
C LEU A 78 10.83 15.13 -3.18
N GLY A 79 9.54 15.43 -3.01
CA GLY A 79 8.53 15.13 -4.02
C GLY A 79 8.21 13.64 -4.13
N GLY A 80 8.15 12.93 -3.00
CA GLY A 80 7.75 11.53 -2.91
C GLY A 80 6.50 11.33 -2.07
N GLU A 81 5.93 10.15 -2.15
CA GLU A 81 4.76 9.74 -1.36
C GLU A 81 5.06 8.48 -0.56
N ALA A 82 4.56 8.42 0.66
CA ALA A 82 4.56 7.24 1.50
C ALA A 82 3.19 6.57 1.38
N GLU A 83 3.17 5.35 0.87
CA GLU A 83 1.93 4.66 0.48
C GLU A 83 1.47 3.63 1.52
N ALA A 84 2.42 2.91 2.12
CA ALA A 84 2.09 1.87 3.09
C ALA A 84 3.08 1.83 4.25
N ILE A 85 2.62 1.37 5.41
CA ILE A 85 3.41 1.30 6.63
C ILE A 85 3.26 -0.06 7.32
N ALA A 86 4.37 -0.61 7.79
CA ALA A 86 4.40 -1.83 8.60
C ALA A 86 5.38 -1.66 9.77
N VAL A 87 5.09 -2.34 10.86
CA VAL A 87 5.93 -2.35 12.07
C VAL A 87 6.28 -3.79 12.43
N ASN A 88 7.53 -4.02 12.78
CA ASN A 88 7.98 -5.32 13.29
C ASN A 88 8.94 -5.11 14.47
N GLY A 89 8.47 -5.40 15.67
CA GLY A 89 9.16 -4.99 16.90
C GLY A 89 9.26 -3.47 17.00
N ASP A 90 10.47 -2.95 17.12
CA ASP A 90 10.75 -1.50 17.18
C ASP A 90 11.07 -0.89 15.80
N ASP A 91 11.12 -1.72 14.76
CA ASP A 91 11.44 -1.27 13.41
C ASP A 91 10.19 -0.80 12.66
N VAL A 92 10.23 0.42 12.11
CA VAL A 92 9.20 1.01 11.26
C VAL A 92 9.64 0.92 9.80
N TYR A 93 8.74 0.43 8.94
CA TYR A 93 8.97 0.28 7.52
C TYR A 93 7.87 1.03 6.76
N VAL A 94 8.25 1.87 5.82
CA VAL A 94 7.33 2.65 4.98
C VAL A 94 7.68 2.39 3.52
N ALA A 95 6.71 1.97 2.70
CA ALA A 95 6.90 1.86 1.26
C ALA A 95 6.34 3.08 0.54
N GLY A 96 6.89 3.38 -0.63
CA GLY A 96 6.42 4.47 -1.45
C GLY A 96 7.32 4.70 -2.67
N TRP A 97 7.32 5.93 -3.16
CA TRP A 97 8.12 6.31 -4.32
C TRP A 97 8.75 7.69 -4.15
N TYR A 98 9.78 7.93 -4.93
CA TYR A 98 10.55 9.17 -4.95
C TYR A 98 11.21 9.32 -6.32
N ASN A 99 11.08 10.50 -6.97
CA ASN A 99 11.66 10.75 -8.29
C ASN A 99 11.38 9.64 -9.33
N ASN A 100 10.13 9.22 -9.46
CA ASN A 100 9.66 8.15 -10.35
C ASN A 100 10.26 6.76 -10.07
N GLY A 101 10.92 6.58 -8.92
CA GLY A 101 11.48 5.30 -8.48
C GLY A 101 10.85 4.80 -7.19
N SER A 102 10.50 3.52 -7.15
CA SER A 102 10.03 2.87 -5.93
C SER A 102 11.14 2.76 -4.89
N CYS A 103 10.78 2.97 -3.65
CA CYS A 103 11.67 2.83 -2.51
C CYS A 103 10.91 2.36 -1.27
N TYR A 104 11.63 2.03 -0.23
CA TYR A 104 11.09 1.96 1.11
C TYR A 104 12.05 2.63 2.10
N TRP A 105 11.53 3.00 3.25
CA TRP A 105 12.34 3.51 4.36
C TRP A 105 12.25 2.54 5.52
N LYS A 106 13.39 2.23 6.11
CA LYS A 106 13.49 1.52 7.39
C LYS A 106 14.01 2.47 8.45
N ASN A 107 13.23 2.75 9.47
CA ASN A 107 13.60 3.69 10.55
C ASN A 107 14.07 5.05 9.99
N GLY A 108 13.40 5.55 8.96
CA GLY A 108 13.75 6.80 8.29
C GLY A 108 14.92 6.70 7.30
N GLN A 109 15.60 5.57 7.18
CA GLN A 109 16.68 5.38 6.20
C GLN A 109 16.12 4.83 4.89
N LYS A 110 16.32 5.57 3.79
CA LYS A 110 15.84 5.20 2.46
C LYS A 110 16.64 4.04 1.86
N VAL A 111 15.91 3.10 1.26
CA VAL A 111 16.43 1.99 0.47
C VAL A 111 15.73 2.01 -0.89
N ASP A 112 16.49 2.24 -1.95
CA ASP A 112 15.97 2.23 -3.32
C ASP A 112 15.69 0.79 -3.76
N LEU A 113 14.54 0.57 -4.41
CA LEU A 113 14.21 -0.73 -4.96
C LEU A 113 14.83 -0.89 -6.34
N THR A 114 15.33 -2.08 -6.63
CA THR A 114 16.02 -2.33 -7.91
C THR A 114 15.05 -2.39 -9.07
N VAL A 115 15.05 -1.36 -9.91
CA VAL A 115 14.25 -1.26 -11.14
C VAL A 115 15.03 -0.57 -12.25
N ASN A 116 14.67 -0.88 -13.50
CA ASN A 116 15.04 -0.09 -14.66
C ASN A 116 13.74 0.54 -15.20
N GLY A 117 13.56 1.83 -15.02
CA GLY A 117 12.37 2.58 -15.43
C GLY A 117 11.50 3.03 -14.26
N ASP A 118 10.36 3.64 -14.60
CA ASP A 118 9.39 4.15 -13.64
C ASP A 118 8.79 3.01 -12.83
N SER A 119 8.58 3.25 -11.55
CA SER A 119 8.04 2.24 -10.63
C SER A 119 7.39 2.89 -9.44
N GLN A 120 6.39 2.22 -8.85
CA GLN A 120 5.77 2.63 -7.61
C GLN A 120 5.59 1.42 -6.68
N ALA A 121 5.73 1.68 -5.38
CA ALA A 121 5.53 0.70 -4.32
C ALA A 121 4.31 1.14 -3.51
N PHE A 122 3.27 0.30 -3.48
CA PHE A 122 1.98 0.60 -2.87
C PHE A 122 1.71 -0.20 -1.59
N ALA A 123 2.44 -1.28 -1.38
CA ALA A 123 2.22 -2.17 -0.26
C ALA A 123 3.53 -2.59 0.40
N ILE A 124 3.50 -2.81 1.70
CA ILE A 124 4.62 -3.34 2.46
C ILE A 124 4.14 -4.34 3.50
N GLY A 125 4.86 -5.42 3.64
CA GLY A 125 4.65 -6.38 4.71
C GLY A 125 5.99 -6.89 5.23
N VAL A 126 6.08 -7.04 6.54
CA VAL A 126 7.30 -7.53 7.20
C VAL A 126 6.97 -8.80 7.98
N ARG A 127 7.78 -9.82 7.80
CA ARG A 127 7.62 -11.08 8.53
C ARG A 127 8.35 -11.05 9.86
N ASN A 128 7.94 -11.91 10.79
CA ASN A 128 8.56 -12.03 12.11
C ASN A 128 10.08 -12.30 12.06
N ASN A 129 10.57 -12.88 10.96
CA ASN A 129 12.01 -13.11 10.75
C ASN A 129 12.74 -11.88 10.16
N GLY A 130 12.08 -10.73 10.02
CA GLY A 130 12.61 -9.49 9.49
C GLY A 130 12.62 -9.39 7.95
N SER A 131 12.18 -10.40 7.20
CA SER A 131 12.10 -10.30 5.74
C SER A 131 11.02 -9.31 5.32
N VAL A 132 11.38 -8.35 4.49
CA VAL A 132 10.54 -7.27 3.97
C VAL A 132 10.04 -7.65 2.57
N TYR A 133 8.74 -7.49 2.35
CA TYR A 133 8.11 -7.66 1.04
C TYR A 133 7.40 -6.37 0.66
N ILE A 134 7.66 -5.87 -0.54
CA ILE A 134 7.07 -4.63 -1.06
C ILE A 134 6.34 -4.99 -2.35
N GLY A 135 5.08 -4.61 -2.49
CA GLY A 135 4.25 -4.81 -3.67
C GLY A 135 4.08 -3.52 -4.45
N GLY A 136 3.94 -3.63 -5.76
CA GLY A 136 3.73 -2.49 -6.65
C GLY A 136 3.86 -2.87 -8.11
N TYR A 137 4.40 -1.97 -8.89
CA TYR A 137 4.71 -2.21 -10.31
C TYR A 137 6.03 -1.57 -10.72
N TYR A 138 6.51 -1.97 -11.89
CA TYR A 138 7.49 -1.22 -12.67
C TYR A 138 7.06 -1.16 -14.14
N MET A 139 7.49 -0.12 -14.84
CA MET A 139 7.30 0.02 -16.27
C MET A 139 8.48 -0.59 -17.02
N ASN A 140 8.22 -1.53 -17.92
CA ASN A 140 9.27 -2.13 -18.73
C ASN A 140 9.62 -1.27 -19.97
N ASN A 141 10.64 -1.66 -20.73
CA ASN A 141 11.10 -0.92 -21.92
C ASN A 141 10.06 -0.82 -23.06
N HIS A 142 8.95 -1.56 -22.98
CA HIS A 142 7.83 -1.50 -23.92
C HIS A 142 6.65 -0.71 -23.36
N HIS A 143 6.85 0.02 -22.26
CA HIS A 143 5.83 0.78 -21.53
C HIS A 143 4.67 -0.04 -20.96
N TYR A 144 4.86 -1.33 -20.72
CA TYR A 144 3.89 -2.15 -19.98
C TYR A 144 4.12 -2.00 -18.49
N VAL A 145 3.03 -1.88 -17.73
CA VAL A 145 2.99 -1.84 -16.26
C VAL A 145 2.98 -3.27 -15.73
N ILE A 146 4.09 -3.69 -15.19
CA ILE A 146 4.29 -5.07 -14.74
C ILE A 146 4.13 -5.16 -13.22
N PRO A 147 3.11 -5.86 -12.72
CA PRO A 147 2.95 -6.07 -11.28
C PRO A 147 4.11 -6.91 -10.76
N CYS A 148 4.64 -6.52 -9.64
CA CYS A 148 5.78 -7.21 -9.05
C CYS A 148 5.80 -7.06 -7.53
N PHE A 149 6.65 -7.84 -6.91
CA PHE A 149 7.07 -7.59 -5.54
C PHE A 149 8.60 -7.62 -5.44
N TRP A 150 9.12 -6.90 -4.48
CA TRP A 150 10.53 -6.93 -4.08
C TRP A 150 10.64 -7.61 -2.72
N LYS A 151 11.64 -8.46 -2.58
CA LYS A 151 12.02 -9.03 -1.31
C LYS A 151 13.33 -8.42 -0.85
N ASP A 152 13.36 -7.86 0.37
CA ASP A 152 14.54 -7.25 0.99
C ASP A 152 15.23 -6.19 0.10
N GLY A 153 14.43 -5.47 -0.71
CA GLY A 153 14.87 -4.36 -1.58
C GLY A 153 15.49 -4.76 -2.92
N ASN A 154 16.16 -5.89 -3.01
CA ASN A 154 17.01 -6.23 -4.17
C ASN A 154 16.46 -7.33 -5.08
N ASN A 155 15.57 -8.17 -4.60
CA ASN A 155 15.06 -9.33 -5.32
C ASN A 155 13.66 -9.07 -5.86
N ARG A 156 13.56 -8.50 -7.06
CA ARG A 156 12.28 -8.30 -7.74
C ARG A 156 11.79 -9.60 -8.38
N THR A 157 10.52 -9.89 -8.17
CA THR A 157 9.80 -10.98 -8.83
C THR A 157 8.58 -10.41 -9.55
N ASN A 158 8.50 -10.63 -10.86
CA ASN A 158 7.34 -10.23 -11.65
C ASN A 158 6.18 -11.19 -11.37
N LEU A 159 4.99 -10.62 -11.33
CA LEU A 159 3.75 -11.38 -11.19
C LEU A 159 3.08 -11.54 -12.56
N PRO A 160 2.49 -12.70 -12.85
CA PRO A 160 1.92 -12.97 -14.16
C PRO A 160 0.68 -12.10 -14.44
N VAL A 161 0.63 -11.55 -15.63
CA VAL A 161 -0.52 -10.84 -16.23
C VAL A 161 -1.04 -11.61 -17.45
N PRO A 162 -2.21 -11.27 -18.00
CA PRO A 162 -2.62 -11.75 -19.32
C PRO A 162 -1.59 -11.38 -20.38
N SER A 163 -1.53 -12.14 -21.48
CA SER A 163 -0.61 -11.83 -22.60
C SER A 163 -0.84 -10.41 -23.12
N GLY A 164 0.20 -9.59 -23.14
CA GLY A 164 0.14 -8.18 -23.52
C GLY A 164 -0.65 -7.29 -22.57
N GLY A 165 -0.86 -7.72 -21.32
CA GLY A 165 -1.59 -6.96 -20.30
C GLY A 165 -0.68 -6.29 -19.29
N ASP A 166 -1.30 -5.40 -18.54
CA ASP A 166 -0.72 -4.65 -17.45
C ASP A 166 -1.26 -5.14 -16.08
N GLY A 167 -0.73 -4.65 -14.99
CA GLY A 167 -1.27 -4.90 -13.65
C GLY A 167 -0.46 -4.22 -12.55
N GLU A 168 -1.06 -4.16 -11.38
CA GLU A 168 -0.47 -3.54 -10.20
C GLU A 168 -0.81 -4.34 -8.94
N VAL A 169 0.03 -4.23 -7.93
CA VAL A 169 -0.17 -4.81 -6.60
C VAL A 169 -0.41 -3.69 -5.60
N TYR A 170 -1.51 -3.77 -4.87
CA TYR A 170 -1.92 -2.77 -3.88
C TYR A 170 -1.87 -3.25 -2.44
N ASP A 171 -1.76 -4.56 -2.21
CA ASP A 171 -1.73 -5.09 -0.86
C ASP A 171 -0.93 -6.40 -0.77
N ILE A 172 -0.42 -6.69 0.42
CA ILE A 172 0.32 -7.90 0.77
C ILE A 172 -0.23 -8.47 2.06
N ALA A 173 -0.64 -9.73 2.02
CA ALA A 173 -1.02 -10.47 3.22
C ALA A 173 -0.14 -11.71 3.40
N PHE A 174 0.17 -12.01 4.65
CA PHE A 174 0.83 -13.26 5.03
C PHE A 174 -0.17 -14.15 5.77
N MET A 175 -0.19 -15.41 5.40
CA MET A 175 -0.93 -16.43 6.12
C MET A 175 0.04 -17.47 6.70
N ASP A 176 -0.48 -18.38 7.51
CA ASP A 176 0.28 -19.42 8.18
C ASP A 176 1.29 -20.12 7.26
N GLY A 177 2.46 -20.43 7.85
CA GLY A 177 3.52 -21.22 7.22
C GLY A 177 4.37 -20.40 6.27
N ASN A 178 4.34 -19.81 5.40
CA ASN A 178 5.15 -19.09 4.39
C ASN A 178 4.32 -18.57 3.22
N MET A 179 2.98 -18.70 3.32
CA MET A 179 2.09 -18.26 2.24
C MET A 179 2.03 -16.75 2.16
N ARG A 180 2.18 -16.23 0.95
CA ARG A 180 2.08 -14.82 0.62
C ARG A 180 0.98 -14.65 -0.40
N TYR A 181 0.16 -13.64 -0.17
CA TYR A 181 -0.86 -13.20 -1.09
C TYR A 181 -0.59 -11.75 -1.45
N TYR A 182 -0.79 -11.43 -2.70
CA TYR A 182 -0.69 -10.09 -3.25
C TYR A 182 -2.04 -9.75 -3.88
N GLY A 183 -2.68 -8.70 -3.43
CA GLY A 183 -3.94 -8.20 -3.97
C GLY A 183 -3.70 -7.09 -5.00
N GLY A 184 -4.51 -7.02 -6.03
CA GLY A 184 -4.39 -5.98 -7.05
C GLY A 184 -5.32 -6.22 -8.22
N TYR A 185 -4.92 -5.72 -9.38
CA TYR A 185 -5.67 -5.94 -10.62
C TYR A 185 -4.74 -6.28 -11.80
N VAL A 186 -5.35 -6.81 -12.85
CA VAL A 186 -4.73 -6.96 -14.15
C VAL A 186 -5.60 -6.31 -15.22
N LEU A 187 -4.97 -5.73 -16.22
CA LEU A 187 -5.61 -5.21 -17.42
C LEU A 187 -5.32 -6.14 -18.58
N LYS A 188 -6.34 -6.48 -19.35
CA LYS A 188 -6.17 -7.11 -20.66
C LYS A 188 -6.39 -6.05 -21.72
N THR A 189 -5.41 -5.80 -22.55
CA THR A 189 -5.58 -4.98 -23.75
C THR A 189 -6.48 -5.75 -24.72
N SER A 190 -7.73 -5.34 -24.88
CA SER A 190 -8.56 -5.79 -25.99
C SER A 190 -8.59 -4.67 -27.03
N SER A 191 -8.26 -5.00 -28.26
CA SER A 191 -8.13 -4.06 -29.36
C SER A 191 -9.41 -3.28 -29.73
N PHE A 192 -10.55 -3.51 -29.06
CA PHE A 192 -11.84 -2.91 -29.44
C PHE A 192 -12.75 -2.48 -28.27
N ALA A 193 -12.45 -2.78 -27.01
CA ALA A 193 -13.42 -2.58 -25.92
C ALA A 193 -12.91 -1.74 -24.72
N GLY A 194 -11.80 -1.04 -24.86
CA GLY A 194 -11.24 -0.31 -23.71
C GLY A 194 -10.54 -1.21 -22.70
N TYR A 195 -9.91 -0.59 -21.72
CA TYR A 195 -9.24 -1.28 -20.62
C TYR A 195 -10.27 -1.65 -19.55
N THR A 196 -10.47 -2.93 -19.29
CA THR A 196 -11.31 -3.37 -18.18
C THR A 196 -10.42 -3.93 -17.08
N PRO A 197 -10.27 -3.24 -15.94
CA PRO A 197 -9.55 -3.77 -14.80
C PRO A 197 -10.23 -5.04 -14.30
N THR A 198 -9.48 -6.09 -14.13
CA THR A 198 -9.97 -7.33 -13.53
C THR A 198 -9.29 -7.51 -12.18
N PRO A 199 -10.03 -7.47 -11.07
CA PRO A 199 -9.46 -7.72 -9.77
C PRO A 199 -8.80 -9.09 -9.74
N ALA A 200 -7.63 -9.18 -9.16
CA ALA A 200 -6.86 -10.40 -9.08
C ALA A 200 -6.09 -10.49 -7.78
N TYR A 201 -5.76 -11.70 -7.39
CA TYR A 201 -4.75 -11.93 -6.40
C TYR A 201 -3.71 -12.93 -6.89
N TRP A 202 -2.53 -12.87 -6.32
CA TRP A 202 -1.46 -13.83 -6.55
C TRP A 202 -1.13 -14.54 -5.24
N ARG A 203 -1.20 -15.85 -5.27
CA ARG A 203 -0.65 -16.70 -4.20
C ARG A 203 0.77 -17.10 -4.60
N HIS A 204 1.77 -16.56 -3.92
CA HIS A 204 3.15 -16.54 -4.40
C HIS A 204 3.23 -15.89 -5.78
N THR A 205 3.34 -16.68 -6.84
CA THR A 205 3.37 -16.23 -8.24
C THR A 205 2.20 -16.81 -9.07
N THR A 206 1.25 -17.50 -8.45
CA THR A 206 0.08 -18.06 -9.14
C THR A 206 -1.07 -17.06 -9.06
N ARG A 207 -1.50 -16.56 -10.22
CA ARG A 207 -2.60 -15.60 -10.34
C ARG A 207 -3.96 -16.29 -10.29
N THR A 208 -4.91 -15.65 -9.62
CA THR A 208 -6.35 -15.94 -9.68
C THR A 208 -7.10 -14.65 -9.95
N ASN A 209 -7.89 -14.63 -11.01
CA ASN A 209 -8.78 -13.50 -11.29
C ASN A 209 -10.04 -13.64 -10.43
N LEU A 210 -10.53 -12.53 -9.92
CA LEU A 210 -11.80 -12.47 -9.22
C LEU A 210 -12.94 -12.20 -10.20
N PRO A 211 -14.14 -12.75 -9.97
CA PRO A 211 -15.26 -12.52 -10.85
C PRO A 211 -15.69 -11.05 -10.83
N LEU A 212 -15.92 -10.49 -12.01
CA LEU A 212 -16.56 -9.20 -12.15
C LEU A 212 -18.08 -9.35 -11.90
N GLY A 213 -18.67 -8.41 -11.19
CA GLY A 213 -20.13 -8.31 -11.08
C GLY A 213 -20.76 -7.95 -12.43
N ALA A 214 -22.10 -7.99 -12.52
CA ALA A 214 -22.83 -7.68 -13.75
C ALA A 214 -22.76 -6.20 -14.19
N SER A 215 -22.16 -5.32 -13.41
CA SER A 215 -21.90 -3.91 -13.75
C SER A 215 -20.41 -3.62 -13.70
N THR A 216 -19.93 -2.90 -14.71
CA THR A 216 -18.56 -2.33 -14.70
C THR A 216 -18.50 -1.27 -13.61
N MET A 217 -17.96 -1.62 -12.46
CA MET A 217 -17.57 -0.66 -11.44
C MET A 217 -16.04 -0.52 -11.47
N ASP A 218 -15.58 0.70 -11.45
CA ASP A 218 -14.17 0.99 -11.21
C ASP A 218 -13.82 0.48 -9.82
N VAL A 219 -12.97 -0.55 -9.75
CA VAL A 219 -12.49 -1.08 -8.48
C VAL A 219 -11.23 -0.30 -8.10
N TYR A 220 -11.39 0.78 -7.40
CA TYR A 220 -10.32 1.37 -6.61
C TYR A 220 -10.33 0.64 -5.27
N GLY A 221 -9.42 -0.33 -5.14
CA GLY A 221 -9.47 -1.27 -4.04
C GLY A 221 -8.87 -0.73 -2.76
N ALA A 222 -9.66 -0.63 -1.72
CA ALA A 222 -9.18 -0.83 -0.38
C ALA A 222 -9.23 -2.34 -0.10
N VAL A 223 -8.11 -3.02 -0.06
CA VAL A 223 -8.05 -4.35 0.55
C VAL A 223 -7.81 -4.12 2.04
N GLY A 224 -8.88 -4.14 2.80
CA GLY A 224 -8.79 -4.05 4.25
C GLY A 224 -8.05 -5.26 4.80
N ASN A 225 -7.08 -5.02 5.68
CA ASN A 225 -6.52 -6.05 6.53
C ASN A 225 -7.64 -6.54 7.46
N ALA A 226 -8.26 -7.66 7.13
CA ALA A 226 -9.14 -8.39 8.00
C ALA A 226 -8.41 -9.65 8.47
N ILE A 227 -7.95 -9.64 9.69
CA ILE A 227 -7.69 -10.83 10.50
C ILE A 227 -8.41 -10.68 11.82
#